data_06bdb4f6a4d02e15bd3d03dd1a60577c
#
_entry.id   06bdb4f6a4d02e15bd3d03dd1a60577c
#
_cell.length_a   1.000
_cell.length_b   1.000
_cell.length_c   1.000
_cell.angle_alpha   90.00
_cell.angle_beta   90.00
_cell.angle_gamma   90.00
#
_symmetry.space_group_name_H-M   'P 1'
#
loop_
_entity.id
_entity.type
_entity.pdbx_description
1 polymer ?
#
loop_
_entity_poly.entity_id
_entity_poly.type
_entity_poly.pdbx_seq_one_letter_code
_entity_poly.pdbx_strand_id
1 'polypeptide(L)'
;MIAICIYFFVLQYPEIKENPKVNKWYRVSDKEMKDSEENKYHALFKKGSENNVLVYFAGGGVSVNEETARDDTYNTKLVKPDYLANVTMNIWGLATDIKGNPFRDWTVILFPYATGDFHAGTGEFKYTDKDGKEKILYHNGYNNYTLAMKEIMEKAGIGNPDKVVVTGYSAGGFATALLSDDIYTNYFPNAKSKNVLVDASLLLNNDWHSIATNVWQTPKSISDKLTTNNLTLDCLKALNEKYGDDIHLLFDSSTRAGDLAKVQNYFDTGIMDVNEERGDIYQQILKDTIPEFKKANVSLFIWDGVGWYDDTRNLTAHTIISTPAVWLPFEEQKKSIAEWLNDAVDGKLTDYGLDLINKEYPKTDK
;
A
#
# COMPACT_ATOMS: atom_id res chain seq x y z
N MET A 1 27.71 17.52 7.28
CA MET A 1 26.74 18.15 8.20
C MET A 1 25.94 19.26 7.54
N ILE A 2 26.55 20.24 6.87
CA ILE A 2 25.84 21.35 6.19
C ILE A 2 24.91 20.86 5.07
N ALA A 3 25.33 19.90 4.23
CA ALA A 3 24.51 19.33 3.16
C ALA A 3 23.28 18.57 3.70
N ILE A 4 23.41 17.91 4.85
CA ILE A 4 22.31 17.22 5.54
C ILE A 4 21.33 18.24 6.13
N CYS A 5 21.82 19.34 6.69
CA CYS A 5 20.96 20.42 7.20
C CYS A 5 20.20 21.14 6.07
N ILE A 6 20.83 21.38 4.92
CA ILE A 6 20.18 21.96 3.73
C ILE A 6 19.10 20.99 3.21
N TYR A 7 19.38 19.70 3.18
CA TYR A 7 18.42 18.68 2.81
C TYR A 7 17.18 18.69 3.73
N PHE A 8 17.34 18.83 5.03
CA PHE A 8 16.24 18.89 6.01
C PHE A 8 15.43 20.19 5.99
N PHE A 9 16.03 21.33 5.58
CA PHE A 9 15.32 22.62 5.52
C PHE A 9 14.70 22.93 4.16
N VAL A 10 15.18 22.33 3.08
CA VAL A 10 14.74 22.64 1.70
C VAL A 10 13.56 21.75 1.24
N LEU A 11 13.27 20.64 1.92
CA LEU A 11 12.21 19.71 1.55
C LEU A 11 10.87 19.92 2.28
N GLN A 12 10.61 21.07 2.85
CA GLN A 12 9.24 21.46 3.18
C GLN A 12 8.54 21.86 1.88
N TYR A 13 7.76 20.93 1.33
CA TYR A 13 6.93 21.28 0.20
C TYR A 13 5.92 22.35 0.57
N PRO A 14 5.67 23.34 -0.31
CA PRO A 14 4.62 24.34 -0.08
C PRO A 14 3.24 23.67 -0.05
N GLU A 15 2.30 24.29 0.63
CA GLU A 15 0.90 23.89 0.58
C GLU A 15 0.34 24.02 -0.85
N ILE A 16 -0.58 23.10 -1.22
CA ILE A 16 -1.25 23.13 -2.51
C ILE A 16 -2.05 24.42 -2.67
N LYS A 17 -1.97 25.00 -3.85
CA LYS A 17 -2.71 26.21 -4.24
C LYS A 17 -3.50 25.93 -5.50
N GLU A 18 -4.44 26.82 -5.81
CA GLU A 18 -5.14 26.84 -7.09
C GLU A 18 -4.14 26.74 -8.26
N ASN A 19 -4.45 25.89 -9.21
CA ASN A 19 -3.65 25.68 -10.43
C ASN A 19 -2.17 25.35 -10.11
N PRO A 20 -1.88 24.26 -9.39
CA PRO A 20 -0.53 23.90 -9.02
C PRO A 20 0.37 23.71 -10.26
N LYS A 21 1.64 24.11 -10.14
CA LYS A 21 2.61 24.00 -11.24
C LYS A 21 2.95 22.53 -11.52
N VAL A 22 3.07 22.22 -12.80
CA VAL A 22 3.52 20.92 -13.28
C VAL A 22 4.91 20.57 -12.72
N ASN A 23 5.13 19.30 -12.41
CA ASN A 23 6.39 18.74 -11.88
C ASN A 23 6.91 19.41 -10.60
N LYS A 24 5.99 19.93 -9.78
CA LYS A 24 6.30 20.45 -8.46
C LYS A 24 5.52 19.73 -7.39
N TRP A 25 6.21 19.33 -6.32
CA TRP A 25 5.60 18.72 -5.14
C TRP A 25 4.97 19.75 -4.22
N TYR A 26 3.85 19.38 -3.62
CA TYR A 26 3.06 20.15 -2.66
C TYR A 26 2.65 19.26 -1.49
N ARG A 27 2.49 19.86 -0.32
CA ARG A 27 1.71 19.26 0.77
C ARG A 27 0.24 19.58 0.56
N VAL A 28 -0.60 18.64 0.96
CA VAL A 28 -2.04 18.78 1.00
C VAL A 28 -2.46 18.53 2.44
N SER A 29 -2.87 19.56 3.14
CA SER A 29 -3.26 19.47 4.53
C SER A 29 -4.58 20.21 4.79
N ASP A 30 -5.33 19.69 5.75
CA ASP A 30 -6.49 20.33 6.35
C ASP A 30 -6.33 20.29 7.87
N LYS A 31 -7.02 21.18 8.60
CA LYS A 31 -6.95 21.23 10.06
C LYS A 31 -7.50 19.97 10.74
N GLU A 32 -8.40 19.26 10.07
CA GLU A 32 -9.01 18.01 10.54
C GLU A 32 -8.18 16.78 10.20
N MET A 33 -7.14 16.89 9.32
CA MET A 33 -6.26 15.78 9.00
C MET A 33 -5.29 15.52 10.15
N LYS A 34 -5.35 14.31 10.72
CA LYS A 34 -4.63 13.91 11.93
C LYS A 34 -3.99 12.53 11.78
N ASP A 35 -2.83 12.34 12.41
CA ASP A 35 -2.26 11.01 12.64
C ASP A 35 -2.95 10.31 13.82
N SER A 36 -2.46 9.13 14.21
CA SER A 36 -3.05 8.34 15.29
C SER A 36 -2.88 8.95 16.70
N GLU A 37 -2.02 9.95 16.85
CA GLU A 37 -1.78 10.69 18.09
C GLU A 37 -2.36 12.13 18.05
N GLU A 38 -3.27 12.43 17.10
CA GLU A 38 -3.84 13.74 16.84
C GLU A 38 -2.85 14.84 16.40
N ASN A 39 -1.63 14.49 16.01
CA ASN A 39 -0.73 15.44 15.38
C ASN A 39 -1.19 15.75 13.95
N LYS A 40 -0.69 16.84 13.39
CA LYS A 40 -1.01 17.24 12.01
C LYS A 40 -0.57 16.19 11.02
N TYR A 41 -1.49 15.81 10.15
CA TYR A 41 -1.23 14.96 9.00
C TYR A 41 -1.24 15.78 7.70
N HIS A 42 -0.58 15.29 6.67
CA HIS A 42 -0.67 15.81 5.30
C HIS A 42 -0.43 14.71 4.27
N ALA A 43 -1.08 14.82 3.14
CA ALA A 43 -0.76 14.06 1.94
C ALA A 43 0.23 14.84 1.06
N LEU A 44 0.75 14.20 0.02
CA LEU A 44 1.65 14.81 -0.95
C LEU A 44 1.03 14.76 -2.35
N PHE A 45 1.29 15.79 -3.14
CA PHE A 45 0.75 15.95 -4.47
C PHE A 45 1.80 16.49 -5.44
N LYS A 46 1.90 15.90 -6.63
CA LYS A 46 2.67 16.42 -7.77
C LYS A 46 1.78 16.42 -9.00
N LYS A 47 1.54 17.58 -9.62
CA LYS A 47 0.83 17.65 -10.89
C LYS A 47 1.75 17.18 -12.01
N GLY A 48 1.31 16.21 -12.80
CA GLY A 48 2.00 15.76 -14.01
C GLY A 48 1.74 16.67 -15.20
N SER A 49 2.48 16.43 -16.28
CA SER A 49 2.23 17.05 -17.61
C SER A 49 1.27 16.23 -18.47
N GLU A 50 1.07 14.95 -18.15
CA GLU A 50 0.09 14.07 -18.78
C GLU A 50 -1.23 14.06 -18.04
N ASN A 51 -2.32 13.71 -18.73
CA ASN A 51 -3.66 13.57 -18.15
C ASN A 51 -3.85 12.18 -17.52
N ASN A 52 -2.87 11.74 -16.72
CA ASN A 52 -2.85 10.46 -16.04
C ASN A 52 -2.62 10.64 -14.54
N VAL A 53 -3.12 9.74 -13.71
CA VAL A 53 -3.03 9.84 -12.24
C VAL A 53 -2.50 8.55 -11.64
N LEU A 54 -1.52 8.67 -10.76
CA LEU A 54 -1.02 7.63 -9.87
C LEU A 54 -1.44 7.99 -8.43
N VAL A 55 -2.33 7.20 -7.83
CA VAL A 55 -2.69 7.28 -6.42
C VAL A 55 -1.87 6.24 -5.67
N TYR A 56 -1.13 6.68 -4.66
CA TYR A 56 -0.11 5.87 -4.00
C TYR A 56 -0.28 5.89 -2.48
N PHE A 57 -0.49 4.71 -1.88
CA PHE A 57 -0.61 4.53 -0.43
C PHE A 57 0.67 3.93 0.15
N ALA A 58 1.24 4.58 1.17
CA ALA A 58 2.39 4.05 1.90
C ALA A 58 1.99 2.95 2.88
N GLY A 59 2.92 2.04 3.15
CA GLY A 59 2.80 1.05 4.20
C GLY A 59 3.38 1.49 5.53
N GLY A 60 3.20 0.66 6.57
CA GLY A 60 3.73 0.95 7.92
C GLY A 60 3.08 0.17 9.05
N GLY A 61 2.73 -1.09 8.84
CA GLY A 61 2.16 -1.97 9.87
C GLY A 61 0.65 -1.79 10.08
N VAL A 62 0.10 -2.34 11.17
CA VAL A 62 -1.35 -2.30 11.46
C VAL A 62 -1.63 -2.44 12.96
N SER A 63 -2.70 -1.82 13.43
CA SER A 63 -3.31 -2.04 14.73
C SER A 63 -4.66 -2.74 14.54
N VAL A 64 -4.84 -3.90 15.15
CA VAL A 64 -6.04 -4.73 15.01
C VAL A 64 -6.73 -5.00 16.36
N ASN A 65 -6.06 -4.72 17.47
CA ASN A 65 -6.53 -4.96 18.83
C ASN A 65 -5.75 -4.13 19.85
N GLU A 66 -6.05 -4.29 21.13
CA GLU A 66 -5.42 -3.58 22.23
C GLU A 66 -3.90 -3.84 22.32
N GLU A 67 -3.46 -5.08 22.08
CA GLU A 67 -2.04 -5.44 22.11
C GLU A 67 -1.25 -4.73 21.01
N THR A 68 -1.72 -4.78 19.77
CA THR A 68 -1.07 -4.12 18.63
C THR A 68 -1.12 -2.61 18.73
N ALA A 69 -2.15 -2.03 19.36
CA ALA A 69 -2.21 -0.60 19.66
C ALA A 69 -1.17 -0.21 20.72
N ARG A 70 -1.07 -1.02 21.80
CA ARG A 70 -0.12 -0.80 22.89
C ARG A 70 1.34 -0.96 22.49
N ASP A 71 1.62 -1.88 21.58
CA ASP A 71 2.98 -2.25 21.21
C ASP A 71 3.49 -1.49 19.96
N ASP A 72 2.72 -0.51 19.47
CA ASP A 72 3.06 0.35 18.34
C ASP A 72 3.50 -0.47 17.11
N THR A 73 2.70 -1.49 16.74
CA THR A 73 3.02 -2.38 15.60
C THR A 73 2.83 -1.70 14.23
N TYR A 74 2.69 -0.40 14.23
CA TYR A 74 2.45 0.46 13.06
C TYR A 74 3.12 1.83 13.24
N ASN A 75 3.21 2.60 12.17
CA ASN A 75 3.64 3.99 12.23
C ASN A 75 2.56 4.84 12.90
N THR A 76 2.84 5.37 14.09
CA THR A 76 1.87 6.12 14.90
C THR A 76 1.75 7.58 14.51
N LYS A 77 2.75 8.14 13.86
CA LYS A 77 2.80 9.56 13.47
C LYS A 77 3.64 9.82 12.24
N LEU A 78 3.35 10.93 11.58
CA LEU A 78 4.21 11.49 10.56
C LEU A 78 5.38 12.23 11.21
N VAL A 79 6.33 11.50 11.76
CA VAL A 79 7.59 12.11 12.18
C VAL A 79 8.50 12.27 10.97
N LYS A 80 9.59 13.02 11.12
CA LYS A 80 10.68 13.19 10.14
C LYS A 80 10.91 12.04 9.13
N PRO A 81 10.45 10.79 9.36
CA PRO A 81 10.31 9.75 8.34
C PRO A 81 9.35 10.05 7.18
N ASP A 82 8.50 11.10 7.22
CA ASP A 82 7.84 11.57 6.00
C ASP A 82 8.82 11.78 4.86
N TYR A 83 10.00 12.26 5.22
CA TYR A 83 11.10 12.34 4.28
C TYR A 83 11.52 10.97 3.78
N LEU A 84 11.53 9.96 4.64
CA LEU A 84 11.94 8.62 4.24
C LEU A 84 10.90 7.98 3.33
N ALA A 85 9.62 8.05 3.66
CA ALA A 85 8.55 7.59 2.80
C ALA A 85 8.54 8.34 1.45
N ASN A 86 8.73 9.66 1.50
CA ASN A 86 8.84 10.49 0.31
C ASN A 86 10.10 10.15 -0.51
N VAL A 87 11.26 9.95 0.13
CA VAL A 87 12.49 9.53 -0.53
C VAL A 87 12.33 8.15 -1.16
N THR A 88 11.79 7.18 -0.45
CA THR A 88 11.62 5.81 -0.97
C THR A 88 10.66 5.78 -2.15
N MET A 89 9.56 6.52 -2.09
CA MET A 89 8.55 6.51 -3.15
C MET A 89 8.90 7.41 -4.34
N ASN A 90 9.50 8.59 -4.07
CA ASN A 90 9.76 9.61 -5.11
C ASN A 90 11.18 9.60 -5.66
N ILE A 91 12.16 9.10 -4.90
CA ILE A 91 13.56 9.07 -5.34
C ILE A 91 13.93 7.67 -5.84
N TRP A 92 13.42 6.62 -5.21
CA TRP A 92 13.80 5.24 -5.51
C TRP A 92 12.66 4.39 -6.07
N GLY A 93 11.43 4.62 -5.62
CA GLY A 93 10.27 3.83 -5.97
C GLY A 93 9.58 4.26 -7.26
N LEU A 94 8.35 3.78 -7.42
CA LEU A 94 7.55 3.90 -8.65
C LEU A 94 7.25 5.36 -9.06
N ALA A 95 7.18 6.29 -8.10
CA ALA A 95 6.89 7.71 -8.37
C ALA A 95 8.13 8.56 -8.67
N THR A 96 9.31 7.95 -8.87
CA THR A 96 10.58 8.65 -9.08
C THR A 96 10.63 9.44 -10.40
N ASP A 97 11.34 10.57 -10.39
CA ASP A 97 11.52 11.44 -11.55
C ASP A 97 12.76 11.05 -12.39
N ILE A 98 12.98 9.75 -12.62
CA ILE A 98 14.08 9.28 -13.46
C ILE A 98 13.66 9.18 -14.94
N LYS A 99 14.62 9.43 -15.83
CA LYS A 99 14.41 9.20 -17.26
C LYS A 99 14.16 7.71 -17.51
N GLY A 100 13.06 7.40 -18.19
CA GLY A 100 12.65 6.03 -18.49
C GLY A 100 11.55 5.49 -17.55
N ASN A 101 11.21 6.20 -16.47
CA ASN A 101 10.00 5.88 -15.71
C ASN A 101 8.75 6.23 -16.53
N PRO A 102 7.89 5.27 -16.89
CA PRO A 102 6.66 5.53 -17.66
C PRO A 102 5.63 6.38 -16.89
N PHE A 103 5.75 6.45 -15.56
CA PHE A 103 4.87 7.23 -14.69
C PHE A 103 5.43 8.59 -14.29
N ARG A 104 6.61 8.97 -14.82
CA ARG A 104 7.32 10.21 -14.50
C ARG A 104 6.47 11.46 -14.66
N ASP A 105 5.78 11.54 -15.78
CA ASP A 105 5.00 12.71 -16.19
C ASP A 105 3.51 12.64 -15.75
N TRP A 106 3.16 11.64 -14.94
CA TRP A 106 1.84 11.49 -14.33
C TRP A 106 1.66 12.39 -13.12
N THR A 107 0.41 12.77 -12.85
CA THR A 107 0.03 13.35 -11.57
C THR A 107 0.15 12.28 -10.50
N VAL A 108 0.80 12.61 -9.37
CA VAL A 108 0.98 11.71 -8.24
C VAL A 108 0.25 12.25 -7.02
N ILE A 109 -0.58 11.42 -6.41
CA ILE A 109 -1.25 11.65 -5.12
C ILE A 109 -0.71 10.61 -4.17
N LEU A 110 -0.04 11.02 -3.09
CA LEU A 110 0.64 10.12 -2.19
C LEU A 110 0.15 10.32 -0.76
N PHE A 111 -0.25 9.22 -0.14
CA PHE A 111 -0.73 9.16 1.24
C PHE A 111 0.32 8.50 2.14
N PRO A 112 1.07 9.24 2.96
CA PRO A 112 1.90 8.68 4.03
C PRO A 112 1.04 7.92 5.04
N TYR A 113 1.63 6.95 5.74
CA TYR A 113 0.89 6.11 6.69
C TYR A 113 1.22 6.46 8.15
N ALA A 114 0.20 6.72 8.95
CA ALA A 114 0.35 7.07 10.36
C ALA A 114 -0.92 6.85 11.19
N THR A 115 -1.77 5.85 10.85
CA THR A 115 -3.10 5.70 11.46
C THR A 115 -3.45 4.28 11.89
N GLY A 116 -2.62 3.28 11.56
CA GLY A 116 -2.78 1.90 12.01
C GLY A 116 -3.98 1.12 11.45
N ASP A 117 -4.63 1.60 10.39
CA ASP A 117 -5.96 1.19 9.92
C ASP A 117 -6.05 0.91 8.41
N PHE A 118 -4.92 0.64 7.77
CA PHE A 118 -4.82 0.50 6.30
C PHE A 118 -5.48 1.67 5.54
N HIS A 119 -5.32 2.91 6.03
CA HIS A 119 -5.93 4.13 5.48
C HIS A 119 -7.46 4.13 5.40
N ALA A 120 -8.15 3.24 6.10
CA ALA A 120 -9.59 3.03 5.94
C ALA A 120 -10.43 3.40 7.17
N GLY A 121 -9.80 3.71 8.31
CA GLY A 121 -10.51 3.97 9.56
C GLY A 121 -11.03 5.41 9.71
N THR A 122 -12.06 5.55 10.55
CA THR A 122 -12.67 6.83 10.93
C THR A 122 -12.89 6.97 12.43
N GLY A 123 -12.46 5.97 13.23
CA GLY A 123 -12.89 5.79 14.61
C GLY A 123 -11.82 6.03 15.66
N GLU A 124 -12.27 5.98 16.90
CA GLU A 124 -11.46 6.02 18.10
C GLU A 124 -11.44 4.64 18.74
N PHE A 125 -10.25 4.11 19.02
CA PHE A 125 -10.07 2.83 19.68
C PHE A 125 -9.39 3.03 21.05
N LYS A 126 -10.10 2.70 22.13
CA LYS A 126 -9.58 2.80 23.50
C LYS A 126 -8.74 1.57 23.84
N TYR A 127 -7.59 1.79 24.42
CA TYR A 127 -6.69 0.72 24.87
C TYR A 127 -5.92 1.14 26.13
N THR A 128 -5.31 0.16 26.80
CA THR A 128 -4.45 0.39 27.97
C THR A 128 -2.99 0.29 27.55
N ASP A 129 -2.20 1.33 27.80
CA ASP A 129 -0.78 1.34 27.49
C ASP A 129 0.05 0.44 28.44
N LYS A 130 1.37 0.35 28.19
CA LYS A 130 2.29 -0.48 28.99
C LYS A 130 2.42 -0.02 30.46
N ASP A 131 2.05 1.22 30.75
CA ASP A 131 2.06 1.80 32.10
C ASP A 131 0.69 1.63 32.81
N GLY A 132 -0.29 0.97 32.19
CA GLY A 132 -1.64 0.80 32.71
C GLY A 132 -2.55 2.01 32.58
N LYS A 133 -2.22 2.96 31.71
CA LYS A 133 -3.03 4.17 31.46
C LYS A 133 -3.96 3.98 30.27
N GLU A 134 -5.20 4.46 30.40
CA GLU A 134 -6.10 4.54 29.25
C GLU A 134 -5.57 5.51 28.20
N LYS A 135 -5.57 5.08 26.95
CA LYS A 135 -5.19 5.81 25.75
C LYS A 135 -6.27 5.67 24.68
N ILE A 136 -6.23 6.57 23.72
CA ILE A 136 -7.06 6.50 22.51
C ILE A 136 -6.12 6.47 21.31
N LEU A 137 -6.33 5.48 20.45
CA LEU A 137 -5.77 5.41 19.13
C LEU A 137 -6.79 6.02 18.15
N TYR A 138 -6.41 7.02 17.41
CA TYR A 138 -7.26 7.69 16.43
C TYR A 138 -7.03 7.08 15.04
N HIS A 139 -8.00 6.30 14.57
CA HIS A 139 -8.02 5.73 13.24
C HIS A 139 -8.59 6.75 12.25
N ASN A 140 -7.71 7.57 11.68
CA ASN A 140 -8.08 8.69 10.81
C ASN A 140 -7.77 8.45 9.32
N GLY A 141 -7.44 7.23 8.93
CA GLY A 141 -6.96 6.93 7.59
C GLY A 141 -7.94 7.35 6.49
N TYR A 142 -9.21 6.97 6.59
CA TYR A 142 -10.24 7.34 5.63
C TYR A 142 -10.56 8.84 5.65
N ASN A 143 -10.59 9.46 6.85
CA ASN A 143 -10.80 10.90 6.99
C ASN A 143 -9.68 11.68 6.29
N ASN A 144 -8.42 11.31 6.53
CA ASN A 144 -7.26 11.94 5.90
C ASN A 144 -7.29 11.78 4.37
N TYR A 145 -7.59 10.56 3.90
CA TYR A 145 -7.71 10.27 2.48
C TYR A 145 -8.78 11.14 1.80
N THR A 146 -9.99 11.17 2.33
CA THR A 146 -11.11 11.89 1.72
C THR A 146 -10.92 13.41 1.77
N LEU A 147 -10.40 13.96 2.88
CA LEU A 147 -10.09 15.38 3.00
C LEU A 147 -9.00 15.80 2.00
N ALA A 148 -7.92 15.02 1.88
CA ALA A 148 -6.87 15.34 0.90
C ALA A 148 -7.39 15.24 -0.53
N MET A 149 -8.14 14.19 -0.87
CA MET A 149 -8.75 14.06 -2.21
C MET A 149 -9.64 15.25 -2.53
N LYS A 150 -10.48 15.69 -1.60
CA LYS A 150 -11.32 16.87 -1.77
C LYS A 150 -10.49 18.11 -2.11
N GLU A 151 -9.46 18.42 -1.31
CA GLU A 151 -8.57 19.56 -1.54
C GLU A 151 -7.85 19.48 -2.91
N ILE A 152 -7.40 18.29 -3.31
CA ILE A 152 -6.74 18.08 -4.59
C ILE A 152 -7.70 18.29 -5.76
N MET A 153 -8.89 17.69 -5.69
CA MET A 153 -9.89 17.80 -6.76
C MET A 153 -10.36 19.24 -6.97
N GLU A 154 -10.54 19.99 -5.88
CA GLU A 154 -10.94 21.40 -5.93
C GLU A 154 -9.84 22.29 -6.55
N LYS A 155 -8.55 22.05 -6.22
CA LYS A 155 -7.45 22.97 -6.57
C LYS A 155 -6.68 22.58 -7.84
N ALA A 156 -6.59 21.30 -8.17
CA ALA A 156 -5.67 20.82 -9.20
C ALA A 156 -6.27 20.61 -10.59
N GLY A 157 -7.60 20.53 -10.70
CA GLY A 157 -8.28 20.34 -11.97
C GLY A 157 -7.98 19.00 -12.67
N ILE A 158 -7.94 17.88 -11.92
CA ILE A 158 -7.56 16.55 -12.42
C ILE A 158 -8.75 15.56 -12.51
N GLY A 159 -9.98 16.04 -12.56
CA GLY A 159 -11.19 15.21 -12.40
C GLY A 159 -11.49 14.19 -13.51
N ASN A 160 -10.85 14.29 -14.70
CA ASN A 160 -11.10 13.40 -15.83
C ASN A 160 -9.78 12.91 -16.45
N PRO A 161 -9.00 12.08 -15.75
CA PRO A 161 -7.79 11.50 -16.31
C PRO A 161 -8.11 10.42 -17.34
N ASP A 162 -7.18 10.22 -18.30
CA ASP A 162 -7.29 9.11 -19.24
C ASP A 162 -6.97 7.77 -18.58
N LYS A 163 -5.90 7.73 -17.79
CA LYS A 163 -5.42 6.53 -17.11
C LYS A 163 -5.27 6.81 -15.61
N VAL A 164 -5.71 5.87 -14.79
CA VAL A 164 -5.52 5.92 -13.34
C VAL A 164 -4.90 4.61 -12.87
N VAL A 165 -3.87 4.71 -12.06
CA VAL A 165 -3.31 3.60 -11.28
C VAL A 165 -3.54 3.90 -9.80
N VAL A 166 -4.17 2.98 -9.09
CA VAL A 166 -4.23 2.96 -7.62
C VAL A 166 -3.27 1.88 -7.15
N THR A 167 -2.32 2.25 -6.32
CA THR A 167 -1.30 1.33 -5.82
C THR A 167 -0.85 1.68 -4.41
N GLY A 168 -0.15 0.75 -3.78
CA GLY A 168 0.45 0.91 -2.48
C GLY A 168 1.14 -0.36 -2.05
N TYR A 169 2.02 -0.26 -1.06
CA TYR A 169 2.81 -1.37 -0.56
C TYR A 169 2.46 -1.69 0.90
N SER A 170 2.51 -2.96 1.30
CA SER A 170 2.24 -3.38 2.69
C SER A 170 0.87 -2.89 3.17
N ALA A 171 0.79 -2.17 4.30
CA ALA A 171 -0.43 -1.50 4.75
C ALA A 171 -1.10 -0.66 3.64
N GLY A 172 -0.31 -0.02 2.77
CA GLY A 172 -0.80 0.72 1.62
C GLY A 172 -1.34 -0.15 0.49
N GLY A 173 -0.86 -1.38 0.33
CA GLY A 173 -1.44 -2.34 -0.61
C GLY A 173 -2.80 -2.86 -0.12
N PHE A 174 -2.98 -3.08 1.19
CA PHE A 174 -4.30 -3.31 1.76
C PHE A 174 -5.22 -2.10 1.55
N ALA A 175 -4.73 -0.87 1.73
CA ALA A 175 -5.47 0.35 1.41
C ALA A 175 -5.89 0.39 -0.07
N THR A 176 -4.99 0.00 -0.96
CA THR A 176 -5.28 -0.10 -2.40
C THR A 176 -6.47 -1.01 -2.67
N ALA A 177 -6.51 -2.20 -2.06
CA ALA A 177 -7.64 -3.12 -2.20
C ALA A 177 -8.93 -2.52 -1.62
N LEU A 178 -8.88 -1.93 -0.42
CA LEU A 178 -10.03 -1.38 0.29
C LEU A 178 -10.64 -0.14 -0.39
N LEU A 179 -9.78 0.77 -0.92
CA LEU A 179 -10.19 2.12 -1.33
C LEU A 179 -10.32 2.29 -2.86
N SER A 180 -9.86 1.35 -3.69
CA SER A 180 -9.93 1.51 -5.15
C SER A 180 -11.35 1.72 -5.67
N ASP A 181 -12.33 1.02 -5.10
CA ASP A 181 -13.74 1.21 -5.46
C ASP A 181 -14.22 2.63 -5.17
N ASP A 182 -13.89 3.16 -3.99
CA ASP A 182 -14.21 4.53 -3.58
C ASP A 182 -13.54 5.56 -4.51
N ILE A 183 -12.26 5.34 -4.86
CA ILE A 183 -11.50 6.21 -5.75
C ILE A 183 -12.13 6.25 -7.15
N TYR A 184 -12.44 5.11 -7.72
CA TYR A 184 -13.03 5.04 -9.06
C TYR A 184 -14.49 5.49 -9.10
N THR A 185 -15.23 5.32 -8.01
CA THR A 185 -16.62 5.77 -7.97
C THR A 185 -16.73 7.28 -7.77
N ASN A 186 -15.96 7.85 -6.84
CA ASN A 186 -16.18 9.21 -6.36
C ASN A 186 -15.25 10.25 -6.98
N TYR A 187 -14.05 9.86 -7.42
CA TYR A 187 -13.05 10.82 -7.92
C TYR A 187 -12.72 10.66 -9.40
N PHE A 188 -12.66 9.43 -9.91
CA PHE A 188 -12.25 9.14 -11.28
C PHE A 188 -13.22 8.20 -12.01
N PRO A 189 -14.55 8.45 -11.99
CA PRO A 189 -15.53 7.54 -12.59
C PRO A 189 -15.33 7.37 -14.10
N ASN A 190 -14.85 8.41 -14.77
CA ASN A 190 -14.69 8.47 -16.23
C ASN A 190 -13.28 8.09 -16.72
N ALA A 191 -12.41 7.58 -15.84
CA ALA A 191 -11.09 7.09 -16.26
C ALA A 191 -11.24 5.99 -17.31
N LYS A 192 -10.55 6.13 -18.46
CA LYS A 192 -10.64 5.18 -19.58
C LYS A 192 -9.88 3.88 -19.29
N SER A 193 -8.82 3.94 -18.50
CA SER A 193 -8.05 2.80 -18.02
C SER A 193 -7.98 2.88 -16.50
N LYS A 194 -8.54 1.87 -15.82
CA LYS A 194 -8.56 1.72 -14.37
C LYS A 194 -7.64 0.57 -14.00
N ASN A 195 -6.63 0.83 -13.18
CA ASN A 195 -5.61 -0.15 -12.83
C ASN A 195 -5.38 -0.18 -11.32
N VAL A 196 -5.31 -1.35 -10.74
CA VAL A 196 -5.07 -1.58 -9.31
C VAL A 196 -3.87 -2.49 -9.16
N LEU A 197 -2.82 -2.03 -8.51
CA LEU A 197 -1.66 -2.85 -8.16
C LEU A 197 -1.50 -2.93 -6.65
N VAL A 198 -1.68 -4.12 -6.09
CA VAL A 198 -1.47 -4.44 -4.68
C VAL A 198 -0.09 -5.05 -4.48
N ASP A 199 0.85 -4.31 -3.86
CA ASP A 199 2.20 -4.81 -3.56
C ASP A 199 2.24 -5.43 -2.17
N ALA A 200 2.52 -6.73 -2.13
CA ALA A 200 2.83 -7.52 -0.94
C ALA A 200 1.82 -7.31 0.21
N SER A 201 0.54 -7.55 -0.03
CA SER A 201 -0.53 -7.32 0.95
C SER A 201 -1.52 -8.49 0.98
N LEU A 202 -1.04 -9.61 1.51
CA LEU A 202 -1.82 -10.83 1.73
C LEU A 202 -1.62 -11.29 3.17
N LEU A 203 -2.71 -11.26 3.95
CA LEU A 203 -2.79 -11.78 5.32
C LEU A 203 -4.16 -12.43 5.52
N LEU A 204 -4.20 -13.55 6.22
CA LEU A 204 -5.43 -14.25 6.55
C LEU A 204 -5.79 -13.99 8.02
N ASN A 205 -7.00 -13.49 8.25
CA ASN A 205 -7.55 -13.30 9.60
C ASN A 205 -9.08 -13.40 9.56
N ASN A 206 -9.65 -14.28 10.38
CA ASN A 206 -11.10 -14.48 10.44
C ASN A 206 -11.86 -13.25 10.96
N ASP A 207 -11.18 -12.31 11.59
CA ASP A 207 -11.78 -11.16 12.23
C ASP A 207 -11.75 -9.87 11.40
N TRP A 208 -11.34 -9.92 10.12
CA TRP A 208 -11.21 -8.70 9.30
C TRP A 208 -12.46 -7.81 9.31
N HIS A 209 -13.64 -8.41 9.15
CA HIS A 209 -14.90 -7.65 9.23
C HIS A 209 -15.10 -6.99 10.60
N SER A 210 -14.82 -7.71 11.69
CA SER A 210 -14.94 -7.21 13.07
C SER A 210 -13.92 -6.11 13.35
N ILE A 211 -12.66 -6.29 12.90
CA ILE A 211 -11.59 -5.30 13.02
C ILE A 211 -11.99 -4.01 12.27
N ALA A 212 -12.41 -4.13 11.02
CA ALA A 212 -12.85 -2.99 10.22
C ALA A 212 -14.03 -2.26 10.85
N THR A 213 -15.00 -2.98 11.41
CA THR A 213 -16.23 -2.40 11.98
C THR A 213 -16.02 -1.83 13.39
N ASN A 214 -15.30 -2.55 14.25
CA ASN A 214 -15.26 -2.23 15.69
C ASN A 214 -13.97 -1.56 16.15
N VAL A 215 -12.84 -1.83 15.47
CA VAL A 215 -11.54 -1.22 15.81
C VAL A 215 -11.32 0.01 14.95
N TRP A 216 -11.30 -0.13 13.63
CA TRP A 216 -11.07 0.98 12.70
C TRP A 216 -12.30 1.85 12.47
N GLN A 217 -13.49 1.30 12.65
CA GLN A 217 -14.78 1.95 12.37
C GLN A 217 -14.84 2.46 10.92
N THR A 218 -14.46 1.61 9.97
CA THR A 218 -14.46 1.96 8.54
C THR A 218 -15.87 2.24 8.04
N PRO A 219 -16.04 3.06 6.98
CA PRO A 219 -17.33 3.18 6.31
C PRO A 219 -17.92 1.82 5.94
N LYS A 220 -19.23 1.67 6.11
CA LYS A 220 -19.95 0.42 5.84
C LYS A 220 -19.74 -0.09 4.41
N SER A 221 -19.62 0.82 3.43
CA SER A 221 -19.32 0.49 2.04
C SER A 221 -17.98 -0.25 1.84
N ILE A 222 -17.09 -0.16 2.82
CA ILE A 222 -15.80 -0.87 2.86
C ILE A 222 -15.95 -2.16 3.66
N SER A 223 -16.41 -2.08 4.92
CA SER A 223 -16.49 -3.26 5.80
C SER A 223 -17.42 -4.36 5.28
N ASP A 224 -18.50 -4.02 4.61
CA ASP A 224 -19.47 -5.00 4.05
C ASP A 224 -18.84 -5.90 2.96
N LYS A 225 -17.70 -5.51 2.38
CA LYS A 225 -16.98 -6.33 1.39
C LYS A 225 -16.16 -7.44 2.04
N LEU A 226 -15.83 -7.33 3.33
CA LEU A 226 -14.96 -8.25 4.05
C LEU A 226 -15.76 -9.46 4.55
N THR A 227 -15.89 -10.46 3.71
CA THR A 227 -16.77 -11.61 3.94
C THR A 227 -16.02 -12.91 4.23
N THR A 228 -14.70 -12.93 3.99
CA THR A 228 -13.85 -14.08 4.26
C THR A 228 -12.66 -13.69 5.16
N ASN A 229 -11.76 -14.62 5.37
CA ASN A 229 -10.51 -14.33 6.09
C ASN A 229 -9.44 -13.65 5.22
N ASN A 230 -9.72 -13.35 3.96
CA ASN A 230 -8.78 -12.72 3.01
C ASN A 230 -9.32 -11.38 2.52
N LEU A 231 -9.03 -10.31 3.25
CA LEU A 231 -9.45 -8.94 2.94
C LEU A 231 -9.08 -8.51 1.52
N THR A 232 -7.86 -8.79 1.10
CA THR A 232 -7.38 -8.39 -0.25
C THR A 232 -8.16 -9.08 -1.34
N LEU A 233 -8.36 -10.39 -1.23
CA LEU A 233 -9.12 -11.16 -2.21
C LEU A 233 -10.60 -10.73 -2.26
N ASP A 234 -11.23 -10.51 -1.11
CA ASP A 234 -12.62 -10.03 -1.04
C ASP A 234 -12.79 -8.72 -1.79
N CYS A 235 -11.90 -7.75 -1.57
CA CYS A 235 -11.95 -6.45 -2.24
C CYS A 235 -11.67 -6.57 -3.74
N LEU A 236 -10.68 -7.37 -4.17
CA LEU A 236 -10.39 -7.56 -5.59
C LEU A 236 -11.51 -8.31 -6.32
N LYS A 237 -12.16 -9.28 -5.68
CA LYS A 237 -13.38 -9.93 -6.21
C LYS A 237 -14.51 -8.92 -6.41
N ALA A 238 -14.77 -8.07 -5.41
CA ALA A 238 -15.80 -7.03 -5.52
C ALA A 238 -15.51 -6.01 -6.63
N LEU A 239 -14.23 -5.65 -6.85
CA LEU A 239 -13.82 -4.80 -7.97
C LEU A 239 -14.04 -5.49 -9.32
N ASN A 240 -13.66 -6.76 -9.45
CA ASN A 240 -13.89 -7.53 -10.67
C ASN A 240 -15.39 -7.69 -10.98
N GLU A 241 -16.20 -7.98 -9.97
CA GLU A 241 -17.67 -8.09 -10.12
C GLU A 241 -18.30 -6.79 -10.58
N LYS A 242 -17.81 -5.63 -10.07
CA LYS A 242 -18.38 -4.33 -10.39
C LYS A 242 -17.93 -3.79 -11.74
N TYR A 243 -16.67 -3.96 -12.11
CA TYR A 243 -16.05 -3.30 -13.27
C TYR A 243 -15.74 -4.26 -14.42
N GLY A 244 -15.66 -5.58 -14.17
CA GLY A 244 -15.34 -6.57 -15.20
C GLY A 244 -14.05 -6.25 -15.96
N ASP A 245 -14.15 -6.19 -17.28
CA ASP A 245 -13.02 -5.89 -18.17
C ASP A 245 -12.61 -4.40 -18.18
N ASP A 246 -13.36 -3.53 -17.52
CA ASP A 246 -13.04 -2.10 -17.43
C ASP A 246 -11.99 -1.79 -16.35
N ILE A 247 -11.50 -2.80 -15.62
CA ILE A 247 -10.47 -2.67 -14.60
C ILE A 247 -9.39 -3.73 -14.74
N HIS A 248 -8.14 -3.34 -14.59
CA HIS A 248 -7.01 -4.26 -14.54
C HIS A 248 -6.56 -4.45 -13.09
N LEU A 249 -6.65 -5.67 -12.60
CA LEU A 249 -6.28 -6.04 -11.24
C LEU A 249 -4.95 -6.77 -11.24
N LEU A 250 -4.01 -6.27 -10.45
CA LEU A 250 -2.65 -6.78 -10.32
C LEU A 250 -2.31 -7.01 -8.85
N PHE A 251 -1.60 -8.08 -8.60
CA PHE A 251 -1.05 -8.39 -7.28
C PHE A 251 0.37 -8.90 -7.44
N ASP A 252 1.30 -8.36 -6.68
CA ASP A 252 2.65 -8.90 -6.58
C ASP A 252 3.02 -9.25 -5.14
N SER A 253 3.88 -10.23 -5.00
CA SER A 253 4.47 -10.62 -3.73
C SER A 253 5.76 -11.41 -3.95
N SER A 254 6.67 -11.28 -3.01
CA SER A 254 7.74 -12.26 -2.90
C SER A 254 7.21 -13.57 -2.28
N THR A 255 7.92 -14.66 -2.55
CA THR A 255 7.48 -16.01 -2.16
C THR A 255 7.36 -16.20 -0.66
N ARG A 256 8.21 -15.58 0.15
CA ARG A 256 8.37 -15.80 1.60
C ARG A 256 8.53 -14.48 2.37
N ALA A 257 7.70 -13.49 2.02
CA ALA A 257 7.78 -12.12 2.57
C ALA A 257 7.86 -12.10 4.10
N GLY A 258 9.05 -11.77 4.63
CA GLY A 258 9.35 -11.93 6.06
C GLY A 258 8.45 -11.13 6.99
N ASP A 259 8.13 -9.88 6.63
CA ASP A 259 7.25 -9.03 7.46
C ASP A 259 5.82 -9.54 7.46
N LEU A 260 5.30 -10.06 6.33
CA LEU A 260 3.97 -10.65 6.29
C LEU A 260 3.92 -11.98 7.03
N ALA A 261 4.96 -12.82 6.88
CA ALA A 261 5.08 -14.07 7.64
C ALA A 261 5.10 -13.82 9.16
N LYS A 262 5.74 -12.73 9.61
CA LYS A 262 5.76 -12.28 11.00
C LYS A 262 4.36 -11.87 11.50
N VAL A 263 3.65 -11.05 10.74
CA VAL A 263 2.29 -10.60 11.10
C VAL A 263 1.30 -11.77 11.02
N GLN A 264 1.44 -12.67 10.03
CA GLN A 264 0.63 -13.87 9.94
C GLN A 264 0.85 -14.79 11.15
N ASN A 265 2.10 -14.95 11.60
CA ASN A 265 2.38 -15.70 12.83
C ASN A 265 1.66 -15.09 14.04
N TYR A 266 1.64 -13.76 14.13
CA TYR A 266 0.87 -13.08 15.19
C TYR A 266 -0.63 -13.42 15.12
N PHE A 267 -1.23 -13.40 13.93
CA PHE A 267 -2.65 -13.76 13.78
C PHE A 267 -2.94 -15.21 14.11
N ASP A 268 -2.01 -16.11 13.81
CA ASP A 268 -2.17 -17.55 14.05
C ASP A 268 -1.92 -17.94 15.52
N THR A 269 -1.00 -17.26 16.21
CA THR A 269 -0.45 -17.73 17.50
C THR A 269 -0.36 -16.68 18.60
N GLY A 270 -0.56 -15.39 18.28
CA GLY A 270 -0.32 -14.28 19.19
C GLY A 270 1.16 -13.88 19.32
N ILE A 271 2.08 -14.47 18.52
CA ILE A 271 3.52 -14.22 18.63
C ILE A 271 4.00 -13.38 17.44
N MET A 272 4.46 -12.15 17.71
CA MET A 272 4.99 -11.22 16.69
C MET A 272 6.48 -11.51 16.42
N ASP A 273 6.77 -12.69 15.87
CA ASP A 273 8.11 -13.13 15.48
C ASP A 273 8.07 -13.94 14.17
N VAL A 274 9.22 -14.15 13.55
CA VAL A 274 9.33 -14.87 12.28
C VAL A 274 10.58 -15.76 12.25
N ASN A 275 10.42 -16.94 11.69
CA ASN A 275 11.49 -17.90 11.41
C ASN A 275 11.27 -18.54 10.04
N GLU A 276 12.13 -19.49 9.66
CA GLU A 276 12.05 -20.20 8.39
C GLU A 276 10.71 -20.94 8.20
N GLU A 277 10.20 -21.60 9.24
CA GLU A 277 8.91 -22.31 9.20
C GLU A 277 7.75 -21.34 8.89
N ARG A 278 7.78 -20.12 9.44
CA ARG A 278 6.77 -19.10 9.14
C ARG A 278 6.86 -18.60 7.70
N GLY A 279 8.06 -18.58 7.12
CA GLY A 279 8.26 -18.38 5.70
C GLY A 279 7.61 -19.47 4.85
N ASP A 280 7.75 -20.76 5.24
CA ASP A 280 7.08 -21.89 4.58
C ASP A 280 5.56 -21.77 4.64
N ILE A 281 5.01 -21.41 5.81
CA ILE A 281 3.57 -21.20 6.01
C ILE A 281 3.07 -20.07 5.10
N TYR A 282 3.76 -18.94 5.06
CA TYR A 282 3.38 -17.82 4.20
C TYR A 282 3.43 -18.19 2.70
N GLN A 283 4.47 -18.91 2.29
CA GLN A 283 4.56 -19.42 0.91
C GLN A 283 3.38 -20.33 0.56
N GLN A 284 2.95 -21.19 1.51
CA GLN A 284 1.78 -22.04 1.30
C GLN A 284 0.48 -21.23 1.21
N ILE A 285 0.29 -20.20 2.06
CA ILE A 285 -0.85 -19.28 1.98
C ILE A 285 -0.92 -18.62 0.61
N LEU A 286 0.21 -18.10 0.13
CA LEU A 286 0.29 -17.48 -1.19
C LEU A 286 -0.06 -18.50 -2.30
N LYS A 287 0.49 -19.70 -2.24
CA LYS A 287 0.21 -20.79 -3.16
C LYS A 287 -1.28 -21.13 -3.22
N ASP A 288 -1.93 -21.25 -2.07
CA ASP A 288 -3.35 -21.61 -1.97
C ASP A 288 -4.27 -20.46 -2.44
N THR A 289 -3.79 -19.22 -2.35
CA THR A 289 -4.55 -18.03 -2.76
C THR A 289 -4.47 -17.76 -4.28
N ILE A 290 -3.39 -18.15 -4.96
CA ILE A 290 -3.19 -17.92 -6.41
C ILE A 290 -4.39 -18.36 -7.27
N PRO A 291 -4.97 -19.57 -7.10
CA PRO A 291 -6.13 -19.99 -7.90
C PRO A 291 -7.35 -19.08 -7.72
N GLU A 292 -7.55 -18.54 -6.51
CA GLU A 292 -8.66 -17.63 -6.22
C GLU A 292 -8.43 -16.22 -6.81
N PHE A 293 -7.21 -15.72 -6.81
CA PHE A 293 -6.85 -14.50 -7.53
C PHE A 293 -7.10 -14.66 -9.03
N LYS A 294 -6.74 -15.80 -9.62
CA LYS A 294 -6.99 -16.08 -11.04
C LYS A 294 -8.48 -16.12 -11.39
N LYS A 295 -9.34 -16.65 -10.51
CA LYS A 295 -10.80 -16.60 -10.66
C LYS A 295 -11.35 -15.17 -10.60
N ALA A 296 -10.67 -14.27 -9.92
CA ALA A 296 -11.01 -12.86 -9.84
C ALA A 296 -10.33 -12.00 -10.92
N ASN A 297 -9.81 -12.61 -12.00
CA ASN A 297 -9.10 -11.94 -13.09
C ASN A 297 -7.89 -11.10 -12.65
N VAL A 298 -7.23 -11.47 -11.55
CA VAL A 298 -6.03 -10.80 -11.07
C VAL A 298 -4.81 -11.34 -11.82
N SER A 299 -4.04 -10.45 -12.42
CA SER A 299 -2.71 -10.76 -12.95
C SER A 299 -1.68 -10.76 -11.82
N LEU A 300 -0.74 -11.70 -11.87
CA LEU A 300 0.17 -11.99 -10.77
C LEU A 300 1.63 -11.82 -11.17
N PHE A 301 2.42 -11.22 -10.29
CA PHE A 301 3.86 -11.21 -10.39
C PHE A 301 4.46 -11.76 -9.09
N ILE A 302 4.93 -13.00 -9.15
CA ILE A 302 5.61 -13.63 -8.02
C ILE A 302 7.11 -13.52 -8.23
N TRP A 303 7.82 -13.09 -7.19
CA TRP A 303 9.25 -12.87 -7.26
C TRP A 303 9.97 -13.49 -6.06
N ASP A 304 11.26 -13.71 -6.23
CA ASP A 304 12.13 -14.26 -5.20
C ASP A 304 13.22 -13.25 -4.87
N GLY A 305 13.22 -12.80 -3.62
CA GLY A 305 14.15 -11.80 -3.11
C GLY A 305 14.98 -12.34 -1.95
N VAL A 306 15.34 -13.62 -1.96
CA VAL A 306 16.27 -14.18 -0.99
C VAL A 306 17.59 -13.40 -1.02
N GLY A 307 18.11 -13.09 0.16
CA GLY A 307 19.27 -12.20 0.29
C GLY A 307 18.93 -10.72 0.41
N TRP A 308 17.71 -10.32 0.10
CA TRP A 308 17.26 -8.91 0.26
C TRP A 308 16.65 -8.63 1.64
N TYR A 309 16.29 -9.66 2.40
CA TYR A 309 15.73 -9.53 3.74
C TYR A 309 16.56 -10.32 4.76
N ASP A 310 16.51 -11.65 4.73
CA ASP A 310 17.24 -12.53 5.65
C ASP A 310 17.50 -13.89 5.00
N ASP A 311 18.65 -14.03 4.39
CA ASP A 311 19.12 -15.26 3.74
C ASP A 311 19.45 -16.38 4.75
N THR A 312 19.74 -16.04 6.02
CA THR A 312 20.00 -17.04 7.06
C THR A 312 18.76 -17.80 7.50
N ARG A 313 17.57 -17.24 7.23
CA ARG A 313 16.24 -17.83 7.52
C ARG A 313 15.43 -18.12 6.27
N ASN A 314 16.03 -17.99 5.09
CA ASN A 314 15.34 -18.14 3.82
C ASN A 314 14.07 -17.26 3.70
N LEU A 315 14.08 -16.06 4.25
CA LEU A 315 13.01 -15.09 4.14
C LEU A 315 13.29 -14.11 3.01
N THR A 316 12.28 -13.70 2.29
CA THR A 316 12.40 -12.77 1.17
C THR A 316 11.97 -11.36 1.57
N ALA A 317 12.38 -10.36 0.79
CA ALA A 317 11.99 -8.98 0.99
C ALA A 317 10.46 -8.84 0.91
N HIS A 318 9.94 -7.88 1.66
CA HIS A 318 8.49 -7.72 1.82
C HIS A 318 7.85 -6.98 0.66
N THR A 319 8.38 -5.80 0.27
CA THR A 319 7.77 -4.91 -0.73
C THR A 319 8.77 -4.51 -1.80
N ILE A 320 8.29 -4.07 -2.96
CA ILE A 320 9.16 -3.73 -4.08
C ILE A 320 8.89 -2.35 -4.68
N ILE A 321 7.63 -1.91 -4.78
CA ILE A 321 7.31 -0.67 -5.50
C ILE A 321 7.84 0.61 -4.85
N SER A 322 8.21 0.55 -3.58
CA SER A 322 8.86 1.64 -2.82
C SER A 322 10.38 1.62 -2.88
N THR A 323 10.99 0.66 -3.60
CA THR A 323 12.44 0.42 -3.64
C THR A 323 13.00 0.58 -5.06
N PRO A 324 14.34 0.74 -5.23
CA PRO A 324 14.96 0.75 -6.55
C PRO A 324 14.76 -0.54 -7.35
N ALA A 325 14.45 -1.64 -6.67
CA ALA A 325 14.24 -2.93 -7.30
C ALA A 325 13.03 -2.98 -8.23
N VAL A 326 12.07 -2.05 -8.05
CA VAL A 326 10.91 -1.91 -8.95
C VAL A 326 11.30 -1.72 -10.42
N TRP A 327 12.51 -1.21 -10.68
CA TRP A 327 13.08 -0.94 -12.00
C TRP A 327 13.93 -2.07 -12.55
N LEU A 328 14.32 -3.01 -11.69
CA LEU A 328 15.23 -4.08 -12.07
C LEU A 328 14.44 -5.27 -12.63
N PRO A 329 14.77 -5.74 -13.85
CA PRO A 329 14.18 -6.97 -14.35
C PRO A 329 14.65 -8.14 -13.51
N PHE A 330 13.74 -8.99 -13.10
CA PHE A 330 14.07 -10.27 -12.51
C PHE A 330 14.67 -11.18 -13.59
N GLU A 331 15.74 -11.86 -13.26
CA GLU A 331 16.52 -12.65 -14.23
C GLU A 331 15.66 -13.71 -14.94
N GLU A 332 14.82 -14.38 -14.19
CA GLU A 332 13.95 -15.44 -14.69
C GLU A 332 12.79 -14.89 -15.54
N GLN A 333 12.15 -13.81 -15.12
CA GLN A 333 11.02 -13.18 -15.78
C GLN A 333 11.44 -12.23 -16.92
N LYS A 334 12.69 -11.77 -16.92
CA LYS A 334 13.21 -10.72 -17.83
C LYS A 334 12.33 -9.47 -17.88
N LYS A 335 11.63 -9.17 -16.78
CA LYS A 335 10.64 -8.11 -16.64
C LYS A 335 10.75 -7.50 -15.25
N SER A 336 10.67 -6.19 -15.16
CA SER A 336 10.53 -5.47 -13.88
C SER A 336 9.05 -5.28 -13.52
N ILE A 337 8.77 -5.02 -12.23
CA ILE A 337 7.41 -4.69 -11.78
C ILE A 337 6.90 -3.41 -12.48
N ALA A 338 7.76 -2.40 -12.66
CA ALA A 338 7.37 -1.16 -13.32
C ALA A 338 6.99 -1.38 -14.80
N GLU A 339 7.73 -2.22 -15.52
CA GLU A 339 7.39 -2.59 -16.90
C GLU A 339 6.11 -3.42 -16.97
N TRP A 340 5.92 -4.35 -16.04
CA TRP A 340 4.70 -5.15 -15.94
C TRP A 340 3.47 -4.29 -15.68
N LEU A 341 3.55 -3.36 -14.74
CA LEU A 341 2.47 -2.41 -14.48
C LEU A 341 2.18 -1.53 -15.71
N ASN A 342 3.22 -1.05 -16.38
CA ASN A 342 3.05 -0.24 -17.61
C ASN A 342 2.37 -1.05 -18.73
N ASP A 343 2.74 -2.32 -18.91
CA ASP A 343 2.07 -3.19 -19.86
C ASP A 343 0.58 -3.38 -19.52
N ALA A 344 0.26 -3.57 -18.22
CA ALA A 344 -1.13 -3.69 -17.78
C ALA A 344 -1.95 -2.40 -18.00
N VAL A 345 -1.35 -1.24 -17.77
CA VAL A 345 -1.97 0.07 -18.08
C VAL A 345 -2.33 0.19 -19.57
N ASP A 346 -1.55 -0.45 -20.44
CA ASP A 346 -1.80 -0.54 -21.88
C ASP A 346 -2.65 -1.76 -22.28
N GLY A 347 -3.26 -2.45 -21.31
CA GLY A 347 -4.17 -3.58 -21.53
C GLY A 347 -3.49 -4.93 -21.78
N LYS A 348 -2.19 -5.05 -21.50
CA LYS A 348 -1.43 -6.30 -21.64
C LYS A 348 -1.28 -6.99 -20.29
N LEU A 349 -2.20 -7.85 -19.96
CA LEU A 349 -2.22 -8.60 -18.70
C LEU A 349 -1.48 -9.93 -18.86
N THR A 350 -0.44 -10.13 -18.05
CA THR A 350 0.41 -11.34 -18.10
C THR A 350 0.86 -11.71 -16.70
N ASP A 351 0.89 -12.99 -16.40
CA ASP A 351 1.44 -13.51 -15.15
C ASP A 351 2.94 -13.77 -15.27
N TYR A 352 3.68 -13.55 -14.18
CA TYR A 352 5.11 -13.82 -14.09
C TYR A 352 5.45 -14.57 -12.79
N GLY A 353 6.42 -15.46 -12.86
CA GLY A 353 7.02 -16.12 -11.70
C GLY A 353 6.12 -17.08 -10.94
N LEU A 354 5.02 -17.57 -11.51
CA LEU A 354 4.10 -18.48 -10.81
C LEU A 354 4.75 -19.81 -10.42
N ASP A 355 5.79 -20.24 -11.11
CA ASP A 355 6.59 -21.41 -10.81
C ASP A 355 7.44 -21.26 -9.53
N LEU A 356 7.83 -20.03 -9.19
CA LEU A 356 8.61 -19.73 -7.98
C LEU A 356 7.88 -20.10 -6.70
N ILE A 357 6.54 -20.16 -6.72
CA ILE A 357 5.76 -20.55 -5.55
C ILE A 357 6.03 -22.02 -5.12
N ASN A 358 6.58 -22.83 -5.99
CA ASN A 358 6.97 -24.21 -5.71
C ASN A 358 8.46 -24.36 -5.39
N LYS A 359 9.20 -23.25 -5.32
CA LYS A 359 10.63 -23.28 -4.99
C LYS A 359 10.83 -23.85 -3.59
N GLU A 360 11.70 -24.84 -3.51
CA GLU A 360 12.17 -25.39 -2.23
C GLU A 360 13.41 -24.61 -1.76
N TYR A 361 13.42 -24.29 -0.49
CA TYR A 361 14.55 -23.62 0.14
C TYR A 361 15.31 -24.62 0.99
N PRO A 362 16.65 -24.72 0.84
CA PRO A 362 17.44 -25.62 1.66
C PRO A 362 17.31 -25.20 3.13
N LYS A 363 17.00 -26.18 4.01
CA LYS A 363 16.94 -25.90 5.44
C LYS A 363 18.29 -25.39 5.94
N THR A 364 18.26 -24.27 6.64
CA THR A 364 19.46 -23.74 7.27
C THR A 364 19.81 -24.65 8.45
N ASP A 365 20.97 -25.29 8.38
CA ASP A 365 21.52 -26.05 9.53
C ASP A 365 21.74 -25.05 10.68
N LYS A 366 20.95 -25.20 11.75
CA LYS A 366 21.11 -24.44 12.99
C LYS A 366 22.15 -25.06 13.88
#